data_70858a656b686ac8837f45b951b2d168
#
_entry.id   70858a656b686ac8837f45b951b2d168
#
_cell.length_a   1.000
_cell.length_b   1.000
_cell.length_c   1.000
_cell.angle_alpha   90.00
_cell.angle_beta   90.00
_cell.angle_gamma   90.00
#
_symmetry.space_group_name_H-M   'P 1'
#
loop_
_entity.id
_entity.type
_entity.pdbx_description
1 polymer ?
#
loop_
_entity_poly.entity_id
_entity_poly.type
_entity_poly.pdbx_seq_one_letter_code
_entity_poly.pdbx_strand_id
1 'polypeptide(L)'
;MVKLLTLPIFRFGKKITMSQFEYIKDIAKFGLENDQEKLLSVLNELIEHSKQTKKINFALQLQSILKESLRQDKTSNLTKVGSEPFFNRIDDRELNDLILEKLTSDYSFENLVVNKEVEEELNLFVKEHRCADVLRKYDLPVANKVLLYGPSGCGKTLASYVIAGELKKMMVVVNLGAIVSSKLGETSKNLAKIFRRAAAEDCIIFIDEFDSLGKVRDYSQDHGEMKRVVNTILQLFDYLPQSSILIAATNQKDMVDSALLRRFDVNIKFDLPNEEQINDLVNLTLKNGQIKFTSKTPIKSIVKAALGLSYYSIQKTLITAIKRSIFNNMAKKSVALPTIDNKVWRHLIEIEKKTLLS
;
A
#
# COMPACT_ATOMS: atom_id res chain seq x y z
N MET A 1 -60.34 1.97 -40.57
CA MET A 1 -58.94 1.94 -41.01
C MET A 1 -58.12 2.55 -39.86
N VAL A 2 -57.66 1.77 -38.90
CA VAL A 2 -56.85 2.22 -37.78
C VAL A 2 -55.57 1.37 -37.80
N LYS A 3 -54.43 2.04 -38.09
CA LYS A 3 -53.11 1.46 -38.05
C LYS A 3 -52.65 1.26 -36.61
N LEU A 4 -52.50 0.02 -36.22
CA LEU A 4 -51.82 -0.38 -35.00
C LEU A 4 -50.32 -0.09 -35.13
N LEU A 5 -49.81 0.80 -34.29
CA LEU A 5 -48.39 1.02 -34.07
C LEU A 5 -47.87 -0.09 -33.14
N THR A 6 -47.09 -0.98 -33.68
CA THR A 6 -46.33 -1.97 -32.93
C THR A 6 -45.10 -1.32 -32.35
N LEU A 7 -45.04 -1.21 -31.02
CA LEU A 7 -43.84 -0.86 -30.23
C LEU A 7 -42.83 -2.01 -30.33
N PRO A 8 -41.54 -1.74 -30.45
CA PRO A 8 -40.52 -2.79 -30.41
C PRO A 8 -40.32 -3.28 -28.99
N ILE A 9 -40.49 -4.57 -28.82
CA ILE A 9 -40.18 -5.33 -27.61
C ILE A 9 -38.66 -5.20 -27.35
N PHE A 10 -38.29 -4.48 -26.28
CA PHE A 10 -36.93 -4.52 -25.74
C PHE A 10 -36.65 -5.94 -25.22
N ARG A 11 -35.95 -6.74 -26.02
CA ARG A 11 -35.28 -7.94 -25.52
C ARG A 11 -34.17 -7.55 -24.58
N PHE A 12 -34.34 -7.87 -23.30
CA PHE A 12 -33.24 -7.92 -22.34
C PHE A 12 -32.22 -8.93 -22.81
N GLY A 13 -31.17 -8.45 -23.48
CA GLY A 13 -30.01 -9.24 -23.87
C GLY A 13 -29.26 -9.65 -22.60
N LYS A 14 -29.11 -10.96 -22.37
CA LYS A 14 -28.11 -11.51 -21.45
C LYS A 14 -26.77 -10.83 -21.76
N LYS A 15 -26.20 -10.10 -20.80
CA LYS A 15 -24.81 -9.65 -20.89
C LYS A 15 -23.93 -10.91 -21.00
N ILE A 16 -23.43 -11.17 -22.20
CA ILE A 16 -22.38 -12.17 -22.42
C ILE A 16 -21.16 -11.61 -21.74
N THR A 17 -20.77 -12.20 -20.62
CA THR A 17 -19.52 -11.87 -19.93
C THR A 17 -18.37 -12.36 -20.82
N MET A 18 -17.69 -11.44 -21.47
CA MET A 18 -16.48 -11.74 -22.25
C MET A 18 -15.42 -12.37 -21.36
N SER A 19 -14.70 -13.35 -21.88
CA SER A 19 -13.56 -13.92 -21.16
C SER A 19 -12.40 -12.92 -21.10
N GLN A 20 -11.54 -13.02 -20.10
CA GLN A 20 -10.36 -12.15 -19.97
C GLN A 20 -9.48 -12.20 -21.24
N PHE A 21 -9.48 -13.32 -21.93
CA PHE A 21 -8.73 -13.53 -23.16
C PHE A 21 -9.32 -12.76 -24.35
N GLU A 22 -10.64 -12.61 -24.42
CA GLU A 22 -11.32 -11.83 -25.46
C GLU A 22 -11.00 -10.33 -25.30
N TYR A 23 -11.00 -9.81 -24.07
CA TYR A 23 -10.59 -8.43 -23.83
C TYR A 23 -9.16 -8.14 -24.29
N ILE A 24 -8.20 -9.05 -24.01
CA ILE A 24 -6.80 -8.90 -24.44
C ILE A 24 -6.71 -8.88 -25.97
N LYS A 25 -7.49 -9.73 -26.66
CA LYS A 25 -7.52 -9.82 -28.12
C LYS A 25 -8.07 -8.54 -28.76
N ASP A 26 -9.14 -7.99 -28.19
CA ASP A 26 -9.75 -6.76 -28.68
C ASP A 26 -8.87 -5.52 -28.39
N ILE A 27 -8.20 -5.47 -27.23
CA ILE A 27 -7.20 -4.45 -26.92
C ILE A 27 -6.05 -4.48 -27.92
N ALA A 28 -5.50 -5.67 -28.22
CA ALA A 28 -4.43 -5.82 -29.21
C ALA A 28 -4.89 -5.41 -30.61
N LYS A 29 -6.09 -5.81 -31.02
CA LYS A 29 -6.67 -5.47 -32.30
C LYS A 29 -6.85 -3.96 -32.48
N PHE A 30 -7.56 -3.32 -31.56
CA PHE A 30 -7.85 -1.88 -31.66
C PHE A 30 -6.61 -1.01 -31.41
N GLY A 31 -5.64 -1.52 -30.64
CA GLY A 31 -4.34 -0.88 -30.49
C GLY A 31 -3.52 -0.87 -31.77
N LEU A 32 -3.53 -1.98 -32.55
CA LEU A 32 -2.85 -2.08 -33.85
C LEU A 32 -3.58 -1.30 -34.96
N GLU A 33 -4.92 -1.24 -34.90
CA GLU A 33 -5.76 -0.46 -35.82
C GLU A 33 -5.73 1.05 -35.50
N ASN A 34 -5.09 1.47 -34.41
CA ASN A 34 -5.04 2.85 -33.94
C ASN A 34 -6.43 3.49 -33.68
N ASP A 35 -7.43 2.65 -33.37
CA ASP A 35 -8.81 3.04 -33.10
C ASP A 35 -8.95 3.34 -31.61
N GLN A 36 -8.61 4.58 -31.22
CA GLN A 36 -8.58 5.03 -29.82
C GLN A 36 -9.96 4.96 -29.14
N GLU A 37 -11.05 5.24 -29.85
CA GLU A 37 -12.40 5.21 -29.26
C GLU A 37 -12.81 3.80 -28.84
N LYS A 38 -12.60 2.81 -29.72
CA LYS A 38 -12.91 1.41 -29.39
C LYS A 38 -11.96 0.83 -28.35
N LEU A 39 -10.68 1.20 -28.42
CA LEU A 39 -9.69 0.81 -27.40
C LEU A 39 -10.11 1.30 -26.02
N LEU A 40 -10.51 2.57 -25.88
CA LEU A 40 -10.99 3.14 -24.63
C LEU A 40 -12.28 2.48 -24.14
N SER A 41 -13.21 2.13 -25.03
CA SER A 41 -14.44 1.43 -24.70
C SER A 41 -14.14 0.05 -24.10
N VAL A 42 -13.28 -0.73 -24.73
CA VAL A 42 -12.90 -2.08 -24.29
C VAL A 42 -12.12 -2.03 -22.96
N LEU A 43 -11.24 -1.04 -22.78
CA LEU A 43 -10.52 -0.86 -21.52
C LEU A 43 -11.48 -0.50 -20.37
N ASN A 44 -12.47 0.36 -20.59
CA ASN A 44 -13.48 0.67 -19.60
C ASN A 44 -14.36 -0.54 -19.23
N GLU A 45 -14.74 -1.35 -20.23
CA GLU A 45 -15.49 -2.58 -19.98
C GLU A 45 -14.68 -3.59 -19.16
N LEU A 46 -13.38 -3.73 -19.45
CA LEU A 46 -12.46 -4.59 -18.69
C LEU A 46 -12.29 -4.11 -17.25
N ILE A 47 -12.21 -2.79 -17.03
CA ILE A 47 -12.17 -2.19 -15.70
C ILE A 47 -13.44 -2.54 -14.90
N GLU A 48 -14.62 -2.35 -15.50
CA GLU A 48 -15.89 -2.65 -14.83
C GLU A 48 -16.07 -4.15 -14.56
N HIS A 49 -15.70 -5.00 -15.52
CA HIS A 49 -15.69 -6.46 -15.34
C HIS A 49 -14.73 -6.89 -14.21
N SER A 50 -13.55 -6.27 -14.14
CA SER A 50 -12.56 -6.56 -13.10
C SER A 50 -13.03 -6.14 -11.70
N LYS A 51 -13.76 -5.02 -11.58
CA LYS A 51 -14.43 -4.62 -10.33
C LYS A 51 -15.49 -5.64 -9.89
N GLN A 52 -16.32 -6.13 -10.83
CA GLN A 52 -17.36 -7.12 -10.55
C GLN A 52 -16.77 -8.48 -10.15
N THR A 53 -15.62 -8.85 -10.69
CA THR A 53 -14.93 -10.13 -10.38
C THR A 53 -13.98 -10.04 -9.19
N LYS A 54 -14.08 -8.99 -8.36
CA LYS A 54 -13.25 -8.74 -7.17
C LYS A 54 -11.74 -8.61 -7.46
N LYS A 55 -11.34 -8.34 -8.71
CA LYS A 55 -9.95 -8.02 -9.09
C LYS A 55 -9.71 -6.51 -9.06
N ILE A 56 -9.94 -5.91 -7.90
CA ILE A 56 -10.00 -4.44 -7.74
C ILE A 56 -8.65 -3.79 -8.05
N ASN A 57 -7.52 -4.40 -7.66
CA ASN A 57 -6.15 -3.91 -7.97
C ASN A 57 -5.93 -3.75 -9.47
N PHE A 58 -6.27 -4.76 -10.23
CA PHE A 58 -6.11 -4.73 -11.68
C PHE A 58 -6.98 -3.64 -12.32
N ALA A 59 -8.22 -3.48 -11.84
CA ALA A 59 -9.12 -2.43 -12.31
C ALA A 59 -8.58 -1.02 -12.04
N LEU A 60 -8.02 -0.79 -10.84
CA LEU A 60 -7.46 0.50 -10.44
C LEU A 60 -6.16 0.81 -11.17
N GLN A 61 -5.29 -0.18 -11.39
CA GLN A 61 -4.08 -0.02 -12.20
C GLN A 61 -4.41 0.38 -13.64
N LEU A 62 -5.37 -0.32 -14.28
CA LEU A 62 -5.83 0.04 -15.62
C LEU A 62 -6.45 1.44 -15.65
N GLN A 63 -7.25 1.79 -14.64
CA GLN A 63 -7.88 3.11 -14.56
C GLN A 63 -6.85 4.23 -14.37
N SER A 64 -5.76 3.97 -13.63
CA SER A 64 -4.64 4.91 -13.46
C SER A 64 -3.91 5.13 -14.79
N ILE A 65 -3.54 4.04 -15.50
CA ILE A 65 -2.88 4.09 -16.81
C ILE A 65 -3.77 4.85 -17.82
N LEU A 66 -5.07 4.56 -17.83
CA LEU A 66 -6.01 5.21 -18.74
C LEU A 66 -6.13 6.72 -18.48
N LYS A 67 -6.22 7.12 -17.20
CA LYS A 67 -6.25 8.54 -16.82
C LYS A 67 -4.97 9.26 -17.22
N GLU A 68 -3.84 8.61 -17.07
CA GLU A 68 -2.53 9.18 -17.41
C GLU A 68 -2.40 9.37 -18.93
N SER A 69 -2.79 8.37 -19.73
CA SER A 69 -2.81 8.46 -21.19
C SER A 69 -3.76 9.54 -21.72
N LEU A 70 -4.99 9.63 -21.17
CA LEU A 70 -5.96 10.66 -21.54
C LEU A 70 -5.55 12.08 -21.14
N ARG A 71 -4.71 12.25 -20.12
CA ARG A 71 -4.11 13.54 -19.77
C ARG A 71 -3.03 13.93 -20.76
N GLN A 72 -2.22 12.98 -21.25
CA GLN A 72 -1.20 13.23 -22.27
C GLN A 72 -1.82 13.64 -23.61
N ASP A 73 -2.92 13.03 -24.04
CA ASP A 73 -3.61 13.37 -25.29
C ASP A 73 -4.29 14.74 -25.25
N LYS A 74 -4.83 15.17 -24.09
CA LYS A 74 -5.41 16.51 -23.95
C LYS A 74 -4.38 17.64 -23.99
N THR A 75 -3.12 17.36 -23.71
CA THR A 75 -2.03 18.34 -23.81
C THR A 75 -1.45 18.45 -25.21
N SER A 76 -1.67 17.48 -26.11
CA SER A 76 -1.17 17.51 -27.49
C SER A 76 -2.02 18.30 -28.48
N ASN A 77 -3.27 18.66 -28.15
CA ASN A 77 -4.21 19.32 -29.06
C ASN A 77 -4.60 20.77 -28.73
N LEU A 78 -3.91 21.42 -27.76
CA LEU A 78 -4.12 22.83 -27.44
C LEU A 78 -2.82 23.61 -27.51
N THR A 79 -2.36 23.91 -28.72
CA THR A 79 -1.40 24.98 -28.97
C THR A 79 -2.11 26.33 -28.78
N LYS A 80 -2.14 26.84 -27.54
CA LYS A 80 -2.27 28.27 -27.28
C LYS A 80 -0.90 28.82 -26.94
N VAL A 81 -0.46 29.73 -27.84
CA VAL A 81 0.73 30.57 -27.66
C VAL A 81 0.58 31.37 -26.36
N GLY A 82 1.51 31.18 -25.43
CA GLY A 82 1.63 31.98 -24.23
C GLY A 82 1.36 31.19 -22.94
N SER A 83 2.43 30.87 -22.24
CA SER A 83 2.55 30.28 -20.90
C SER A 83 2.61 28.76 -20.81
N GLU A 84 3.86 28.27 -20.67
CA GLU A 84 4.29 27.06 -20.00
C GLU A 84 3.94 25.66 -20.57
N PRO A 85 4.81 25.15 -21.44
CA PRO A 85 4.95 23.69 -21.56
C PRO A 85 6.39 23.18 -21.39
N PHE A 86 7.23 23.87 -20.62
CA PHE A 86 8.63 23.45 -20.50
C PHE A 86 8.92 22.50 -19.31
N PHE A 87 8.00 22.34 -18.37
CA PHE A 87 8.24 21.56 -17.15
C PHE A 87 7.84 20.08 -17.20
N ASN A 88 7.13 19.61 -18.22
CA ASN A 88 6.47 18.30 -18.17
C ASN A 88 7.21 17.11 -18.83
N ARG A 89 8.37 17.28 -19.47
CA ARG A 89 9.05 16.17 -20.17
C ARG A 89 10.41 15.74 -19.61
N ILE A 90 11.07 16.56 -18.83
CA ILE A 90 12.40 16.25 -18.28
C ILE A 90 12.31 15.70 -16.84
N ASP A 91 11.24 16.03 -16.10
CA ASP A 91 11.08 15.69 -14.69
C ASP A 91 10.66 14.24 -14.40
N ASP A 92 10.06 13.51 -15.35
CA ASP A 92 9.48 12.19 -15.06
C ASP A 92 10.55 11.08 -14.91
N ARG A 93 11.68 11.18 -15.58
CA ARG A 93 12.74 10.17 -15.45
C ARG A 93 13.50 10.30 -14.13
N GLU A 94 13.83 11.51 -13.72
CA GLU A 94 14.51 11.79 -12.45
C GLU A 94 13.63 11.44 -11.23
N LEU A 95 12.31 11.64 -11.33
CA LEU A 95 11.36 11.28 -10.27
C LEU A 95 11.18 9.77 -10.12
N ASN A 96 11.30 9.02 -11.21
CA ASN A 96 11.14 7.56 -11.14
C ASN A 96 12.22 6.88 -10.31
N ASP A 97 13.44 7.42 -10.28
CA ASP A 97 14.54 6.90 -9.45
C ASP A 97 14.33 7.17 -7.95
N LEU A 98 13.52 8.18 -7.62
CA LEU A 98 13.23 8.62 -6.24
C LEU A 98 12.00 7.95 -5.66
N ILE A 99 11.21 7.31 -6.49
CA ILE A 99 9.99 6.61 -6.13
C ILE A 99 10.26 5.11 -6.30
N LEU A 100 10.19 4.36 -5.20
CA LEU A 100 10.33 2.90 -5.25
C LEU A 100 9.15 2.26 -5.95
N GLU A 101 7.95 2.73 -5.65
CA GLU A 101 6.73 2.12 -6.13
C GLU A 101 5.56 3.12 -6.13
N LYS A 102 4.71 3.03 -7.17
CA LYS A 102 3.37 3.62 -7.18
C LYS A 102 2.37 2.49 -7.19
N LEU A 103 1.57 2.40 -6.18
CA LEU A 103 0.64 1.28 -6.03
C LEU A 103 -0.75 1.73 -5.58
N THR A 104 -1.71 0.93 -5.93
CA THR A 104 -3.04 0.90 -5.31
C THR A 104 -3.13 -0.37 -4.49
N SER A 105 -3.68 -0.28 -3.30
CA SER A 105 -3.70 -1.40 -2.36
C SER A 105 -5.09 -2.05 -2.30
N ASP A 106 -5.14 -3.38 -2.26
CA ASP A 106 -6.36 -4.16 -1.96
C ASP A 106 -6.42 -4.61 -0.50
N TYR A 107 -5.43 -4.24 0.29
CA TYR A 107 -5.44 -4.56 1.71
C TYR A 107 -6.53 -3.77 2.43
N SER A 108 -7.21 -4.47 3.34
CA SER A 108 -8.21 -3.92 4.24
C SER A 108 -7.84 -4.25 5.69
N PHE A 109 -8.61 -3.76 6.66
CA PHE A 109 -8.41 -4.13 8.07
C PHE A 109 -8.49 -5.63 8.32
N GLU A 110 -9.20 -6.40 7.49
CA GLU A 110 -9.25 -7.87 7.58
C GLU A 110 -7.89 -8.55 7.37
N ASN A 111 -6.94 -7.87 6.74
CA ASN A 111 -5.60 -8.38 6.48
C ASN A 111 -4.57 -7.99 7.55
N LEU A 112 -4.97 -7.14 8.51
CA LEU A 112 -4.09 -6.58 9.53
C LEU A 112 -4.43 -7.13 10.92
N VAL A 113 -3.44 -7.70 11.58
CA VAL A 113 -3.57 -8.09 12.99
C VAL A 113 -2.71 -7.14 13.82
N VAL A 114 -3.36 -6.39 14.69
CA VAL A 114 -2.74 -5.41 15.61
C VAL A 114 -3.49 -5.42 16.94
N ASN A 115 -3.02 -4.67 17.93
CA ASN A 115 -3.78 -4.48 19.15
C ASN A 115 -5.00 -3.55 18.93
N LYS A 116 -5.96 -3.58 19.82
CA LYS A 116 -7.21 -2.80 19.70
C LYS A 116 -6.96 -1.30 19.65
N GLU A 117 -6.00 -0.80 20.40
CA GLU A 117 -5.66 0.63 20.44
C GLU A 117 -5.15 1.09 19.06
N VAL A 118 -4.23 0.33 18.44
CA VAL A 118 -3.74 0.62 17.08
C VAL A 118 -4.87 0.51 16.05
N GLU A 119 -5.74 -0.48 16.17
CA GLU A 119 -6.88 -0.66 15.28
C GLU A 119 -7.85 0.51 15.37
N GLU A 120 -8.18 0.96 16.58
CA GLU A 120 -9.07 2.10 16.84
C GLU A 120 -8.48 3.40 16.27
N GLU A 121 -7.19 3.67 16.48
CA GLU A 121 -6.50 4.85 15.94
C GLU A 121 -6.47 4.84 14.40
N LEU A 122 -6.16 3.70 13.79
CA LEU A 122 -6.16 3.57 12.33
C LEU A 122 -7.57 3.74 11.75
N ASN A 123 -8.60 3.15 12.39
CA ASN A 123 -9.99 3.29 11.99
C ASN A 123 -10.46 4.75 12.12
N LEU A 124 -10.08 5.44 13.20
CA LEU A 124 -10.41 6.85 13.40
C LEU A 124 -9.80 7.70 12.29
N PHE A 125 -8.52 7.50 12.00
CA PHE A 125 -7.82 8.20 10.92
C PHE A 125 -8.51 8.01 9.56
N VAL A 126 -8.83 6.77 9.20
CA VAL A 126 -9.54 6.46 7.94
C VAL A 126 -10.94 7.10 7.94
N LYS A 127 -11.65 7.08 9.08
CA LYS A 127 -12.97 7.67 9.22
C LYS A 127 -12.94 9.20 9.06
N GLU A 128 -11.94 9.88 9.62
CA GLU A 128 -11.76 11.33 9.45
C GLU A 128 -11.64 11.69 7.97
N HIS A 129 -10.84 10.96 7.20
CA HIS A 129 -10.69 11.19 5.77
C HIS A 129 -11.97 10.90 4.97
N ARG A 130 -12.71 9.85 5.33
CA ARG A 130 -14.01 9.53 4.71
C ARG A 130 -15.08 10.58 5.00
N CYS A 131 -14.99 11.21 6.17
CA CYS A 131 -15.94 12.21 6.66
C CYS A 131 -15.38 13.65 6.60
N ALA A 132 -14.34 13.90 5.81
CA ALA A 132 -13.66 15.19 5.74
C ALA A 132 -14.60 16.38 5.49
N ASP A 133 -15.62 16.20 4.64
CA ASP A 133 -16.61 17.25 4.34
C ASP A 133 -17.49 17.59 5.56
N VAL A 134 -17.72 16.61 6.44
CA VAL A 134 -18.46 16.85 7.69
C VAL A 134 -17.59 17.67 8.65
N LEU A 135 -16.32 17.30 8.82
CA LEU A 135 -15.39 18.01 9.68
C LEU A 135 -15.19 19.47 9.24
N ARG A 136 -15.08 19.71 7.94
CA ARG A 136 -14.97 21.06 7.37
C ARG A 136 -16.16 21.96 7.69
N LYS A 137 -17.38 21.42 7.82
CA LYS A 137 -18.57 22.20 8.22
C LYS A 137 -18.48 22.74 9.65
N TYR A 138 -17.63 22.14 10.47
CA TYR A 138 -17.37 22.57 11.84
C TYR A 138 -16.02 23.25 12.00
N ASP A 139 -15.36 23.62 10.90
CA ASP A 139 -14.00 24.21 10.85
C ASP A 139 -12.94 23.36 11.56
N LEU A 140 -13.13 22.02 11.56
CA LEU A 140 -12.18 21.09 12.15
C LEU A 140 -11.19 20.61 11.10
N PRO A 141 -9.87 20.63 11.40
CA PRO A 141 -8.84 20.09 10.50
C PRO A 141 -8.95 18.58 10.43
N VAL A 142 -8.57 18.01 9.30
CA VAL A 142 -8.41 16.57 9.10
C VAL A 142 -6.93 16.24 9.30
N ALA A 143 -6.63 15.26 10.15
CA ALA A 143 -5.27 14.76 10.35
C ALA A 143 -4.75 14.16 9.04
N ASN A 144 -3.58 14.61 8.56
CA ASN A 144 -3.03 14.11 7.29
C ASN A 144 -1.57 13.68 7.36
N LYS A 145 -0.95 13.73 8.55
CA LYS A 145 0.42 13.30 8.78
C LYS A 145 0.46 12.27 9.91
N VAL A 146 0.81 11.03 9.56
CA VAL A 146 0.84 9.89 10.49
C VAL A 146 2.25 9.35 10.62
N LEU A 147 2.70 9.14 11.85
CA LEU A 147 3.92 8.42 12.17
C LEU A 147 3.60 7.05 12.75
N LEU A 148 4.03 5.99 12.07
CA LEU A 148 3.96 4.61 12.54
C LEU A 148 5.33 4.22 13.12
N TYR A 149 5.40 3.86 14.40
CA TYR A 149 6.67 3.56 15.02
C TYR A 149 6.62 2.31 15.90
N GLY A 150 7.75 1.64 16.08
CA GLY A 150 7.87 0.44 16.90
C GLY A 150 8.79 -0.63 16.28
N PRO A 151 8.93 -1.81 16.88
CA PRO A 151 9.84 -2.85 16.43
C PRO A 151 9.64 -3.25 14.98
N SER A 152 10.72 -3.74 14.34
CA SER A 152 10.65 -4.26 12.98
C SER A 152 9.74 -5.50 12.88
N GLY A 153 9.06 -5.66 11.76
CA GLY A 153 8.16 -6.80 11.52
C GLY A 153 6.84 -6.76 12.29
N CYS A 154 6.47 -5.60 12.87
CA CYS A 154 5.21 -5.42 13.61
C CYS A 154 4.05 -4.86 12.77
N GLY A 155 4.17 -4.80 11.44
CA GLY A 155 3.04 -4.48 10.55
C GLY A 155 2.91 -3.01 10.15
N LYS A 156 3.88 -2.13 10.46
CA LYS A 156 3.84 -0.69 10.10
C LYS A 156 3.64 -0.46 8.59
N THR A 157 4.44 -1.10 7.77
CA THR A 157 4.34 -1.01 6.29
C THR A 157 3.02 -1.59 5.80
N LEU A 158 2.55 -2.72 6.38
CA LEU A 158 1.25 -3.30 6.05
C LEU A 158 0.10 -2.35 6.41
N ALA A 159 0.17 -1.68 7.56
CA ALA A 159 -0.83 -0.70 7.98
C ALA A 159 -0.93 0.48 7.00
N SER A 160 0.20 0.95 6.43
CA SER A 160 0.17 1.99 5.39
C SER A 160 -0.57 1.52 4.13
N TYR A 161 -0.38 0.25 3.73
CA TYR A 161 -1.12 -0.35 2.61
C TYR A 161 -2.61 -0.52 2.93
N VAL A 162 -2.96 -0.87 4.16
CA VAL A 162 -4.35 -0.94 4.61
C VAL A 162 -5.01 0.44 4.55
N ILE A 163 -4.36 1.48 5.05
CA ILE A 163 -4.89 2.86 4.95
C ILE A 163 -5.13 3.23 3.47
N ALA A 164 -4.18 2.93 2.59
CA ALA A 164 -4.31 3.21 1.16
C ALA A 164 -5.49 2.46 0.52
N GLY A 165 -5.67 1.18 0.87
CA GLY A 165 -6.76 0.33 0.38
C GLY A 165 -8.13 0.78 0.90
N GLU A 166 -8.23 1.09 2.19
CA GLU A 166 -9.47 1.58 2.81
C GLU A 166 -9.90 2.95 2.26
N LEU A 167 -8.96 3.84 1.98
CA LEU A 167 -9.21 5.14 1.39
C LEU A 167 -9.31 5.10 -0.14
N LYS A 168 -8.97 3.97 -0.77
CA LYS A 168 -8.92 3.81 -2.24
C LYS A 168 -8.07 4.89 -2.90
N LYS A 169 -6.99 5.29 -2.25
CA LYS A 169 -6.04 6.27 -2.75
C LYS A 169 -4.78 5.57 -3.27
N MET A 170 -4.22 6.13 -4.34
CA MET A 170 -2.90 5.72 -4.82
C MET A 170 -1.85 6.09 -3.76
N MET A 171 -0.89 5.21 -3.54
CA MET A 171 0.24 5.44 -2.64
C MET A 171 1.54 5.49 -3.43
N VAL A 172 2.38 6.45 -3.11
CA VAL A 172 3.73 6.64 -3.63
C VAL A 172 4.71 6.30 -2.53
N VAL A 173 5.49 5.24 -2.73
CA VAL A 173 6.54 4.83 -1.80
C VAL A 173 7.83 5.54 -2.15
N VAL A 174 8.33 6.34 -1.22
CA VAL A 174 9.51 7.19 -1.42
C VAL A 174 10.79 6.43 -1.08
N ASN A 175 11.79 6.49 -1.96
CA ASN A 175 13.12 5.94 -1.74
C ASN A 175 14.02 6.95 -1.01
N LEU A 176 14.00 6.94 0.32
CA LEU A 176 14.87 7.82 1.11
C LEU A 176 16.37 7.57 0.84
N GLY A 177 16.77 6.31 0.63
CA GLY A 177 18.15 5.97 0.34
C GLY A 177 18.68 6.63 -0.94
N ALA A 178 17.90 6.61 -2.01
CA ALA A 178 18.23 7.29 -3.25
C ALA A 178 18.23 8.81 -3.10
N ILE A 179 17.33 9.35 -2.29
CA ILE A 179 17.22 10.78 -2.02
C ILE A 179 18.44 11.28 -1.24
N VAL A 180 18.88 10.57 -0.20
CA VAL A 180 20.02 10.96 0.65
C VAL A 180 21.36 10.74 -0.07
N SER A 181 21.47 9.75 -0.96
CA SER A 181 22.69 9.47 -1.73
C SER A 181 22.92 10.42 -2.91
N SER A 182 21.90 11.16 -3.35
CA SER A 182 22.07 12.22 -4.35
C SER A 182 22.87 13.37 -3.77
N LYS A 183 23.59 14.13 -4.63
CA LYS A 183 24.34 15.33 -4.19
C LYS A 183 23.41 16.21 -3.34
N LEU A 184 23.88 16.57 -2.14
CA LEU A 184 23.07 17.16 -1.06
C LEU A 184 22.16 18.34 -1.47
N GLY A 185 22.57 19.17 -2.45
CA GLY A 185 21.72 20.22 -2.99
C GLY A 185 20.53 19.73 -3.84
N GLU A 186 20.58 18.49 -4.34
CA GLU A 186 19.53 17.86 -5.13
C GLU A 186 18.47 17.20 -4.24
N THR A 187 18.85 16.71 -3.06
CA THR A 187 17.95 16.05 -2.09
C THR A 187 16.73 16.92 -1.77
N SER A 188 16.94 18.17 -1.42
CA SER A 188 15.85 19.11 -1.10
C SER A 188 14.93 19.38 -2.29
N LYS A 189 15.50 19.51 -3.49
CA LYS A 189 14.72 19.71 -4.73
C LYS A 189 13.89 18.47 -5.07
N ASN A 190 14.49 17.30 -4.92
CA ASN A 190 13.87 16.02 -5.22
C ASN A 190 12.68 15.75 -4.28
N LEU A 191 12.85 15.98 -2.98
CA LEU A 191 11.74 15.92 -2.02
C LEU A 191 10.61 16.89 -2.39
N ALA A 192 10.94 18.14 -2.71
CA ALA A 192 9.95 19.12 -3.11
C ALA A 192 9.17 18.72 -4.38
N LYS A 193 9.84 18.07 -5.35
CA LYS A 193 9.19 17.55 -6.56
C LYS A 193 8.17 16.44 -6.21
N ILE A 194 8.56 15.46 -5.37
CA ILE A 194 7.69 14.36 -4.93
C ILE A 194 6.46 14.92 -4.20
N PHE A 195 6.66 15.82 -3.24
CA PHE A 195 5.55 16.39 -2.47
C PHE A 195 4.59 17.21 -3.34
N ARG A 196 5.10 18.02 -4.28
CA ARG A 196 4.25 18.78 -5.22
C ARG A 196 3.44 17.86 -6.11
N ARG A 197 4.04 16.77 -6.61
CA ARG A 197 3.35 15.81 -7.45
C ARG A 197 2.28 15.06 -6.66
N ALA A 198 2.62 14.60 -5.46
CA ALA A 198 1.66 13.95 -4.58
C ALA A 198 0.46 14.85 -4.23
N ALA A 199 0.72 16.13 -3.98
CA ALA A 199 -0.33 17.13 -3.75
C ALA A 199 -1.24 17.32 -4.97
N ALA A 200 -0.68 17.27 -6.18
CA ALA A 200 -1.46 17.42 -7.43
C ALA A 200 -2.28 16.15 -7.77
N GLU A 201 -1.80 14.98 -7.38
CA GLU A 201 -2.43 13.69 -7.69
C GLU A 201 -3.36 13.17 -6.58
N ASP A 202 -3.50 13.90 -5.46
CA ASP A 202 -4.31 13.50 -4.28
C ASP A 202 -3.97 12.09 -3.80
N CYS A 203 -2.67 11.78 -3.67
CA CYS A 203 -2.16 10.48 -3.28
C CYS A 203 -1.60 10.47 -1.86
N ILE A 204 -1.32 9.28 -1.37
CA ILE A 204 -0.62 9.03 -0.11
C ILE A 204 0.89 9.02 -0.40
N ILE A 205 1.67 9.78 0.35
CA ILE A 205 3.12 9.68 0.39
C ILE A 205 3.48 8.73 1.51
N PHE A 206 4.16 7.63 1.20
CA PHE A 206 4.67 6.73 2.22
C PHE A 206 6.21 6.77 2.24
N ILE A 207 6.75 7.02 3.42
CA ILE A 207 8.18 7.07 3.69
C ILE A 207 8.51 5.97 4.71
N ASP A 208 9.15 4.90 4.26
CA ASP A 208 9.66 3.86 5.17
C ASP A 208 11.06 4.21 5.67
N GLU A 209 11.48 3.60 6.77
CA GLU A 209 12.79 3.83 7.41
C GLU A 209 13.09 5.32 7.65
N PHE A 210 12.09 6.06 8.13
CA PHE A 210 12.17 7.52 8.33
C PHE A 210 13.32 7.93 9.27
N ASP A 211 13.78 7.01 10.15
CA ASP A 211 14.96 7.19 11.00
C ASP A 211 16.28 7.29 10.23
N SER A 212 16.31 6.88 8.96
CA SER A 212 17.49 7.03 8.11
C SER A 212 17.91 8.50 7.95
N LEU A 213 16.96 9.43 8.03
CA LEU A 213 17.24 10.87 8.04
C LEU A 213 17.98 11.32 9.31
N GLY A 214 17.84 10.60 10.42
CA GLY A 214 18.57 10.85 11.67
C GLY A 214 19.99 10.28 11.68
N LYS A 215 20.17 9.08 11.11
CA LYS A 215 21.45 8.35 11.13
C LYS A 215 22.58 9.05 10.36
N VAL A 216 22.25 9.82 9.35
CA VAL A 216 23.25 10.58 8.56
C VAL A 216 23.92 11.67 9.39
N ARG A 217 23.37 12.05 10.56
CA ARG A 217 24.00 13.02 11.49
C ARG A 217 25.31 12.52 12.08
N ASP A 218 25.46 11.21 12.27
CA ASP A 218 26.60 10.63 13.00
C ASP A 218 27.82 10.39 12.10
N TYR A 219 27.67 10.36 10.77
CA TYR A 219 28.71 9.94 9.83
C TYR A 219 29.31 11.06 8.98
N SER A 220 28.77 12.28 8.96
CA SER A 220 29.28 13.35 8.15
C SER A 220 29.74 14.54 8.97
N GLN A 221 30.95 15.06 8.63
CA GLN A 221 31.46 16.35 9.13
C GLN A 221 30.60 17.55 8.68
N ASP A 222 29.52 17.30 7.92
CA ASP A 222 28.65 18.32 7.30
C ASP A 222 27.31 18.48 8.01
N HIS A 223 27.37 18.87 9.30
CA HIS A 223 26.16 19.20 10.09
C HIS A 223 25.25 20.28 9.46
N GLY A 224 25.80 21.10 8.54
CA GLY A 224 25.05 22.18 7.89
C GLY A 224 24.03 21.71 6.87
N GLU A 225 24.36 20.68 6.09
CA GLU A 225 23.54 20.22 4.97
C GLU A 225 22.38 19.36 5.43
N MET A 226 22.58 18.49 6.43
CA MET A 226 21.48 17.72 7.01
C MET A 226 20.44 18.59 7.69
N LYS A 227 20.84 19.67 8.35
CA LYS A 227 19.90 20.66 8.86
C LYS A 227 19.05 21.28 7.74
N ARG A 228 19.63 21.49 6.56
CA ARG A 228 18.88 21.99 5.39
C ARG A 228 17.87 20.97 4.88
N VAL A 229 18.20 19.67 4.84
CA VAL A 229 17.27 18.61 4.45
C VAL A 229 16.11 18.54 5.43
N VAL A 230 16.39 18.48 6.75
CA VAL A 230 15.36 18.51 7.80
C VAL A 230 14.48 19.76 7.69
N ASN A 231 15.07 20.94 7.50
CA ASN A 231 14.30 22.18 7.34
C ASN A 231 13.43 22.15 6.07
N THR A 232 13.92 21.56 4.98
CA THR A 232 13.12 21.38 3.76
C THR A 232 11.94 20.47 4.01
N ILE A 233 12.15 19.35 4.72
CA ILE A 233 11.06 18.42 5.08
C ILE A 233 10.03 19.11 5.98
N LEU A 234 10.47 19.89 6.96
CA LEU A 234 9.59 20.67 7.83
C LEU A 234 8.72 21.63 7.01
N GLN A 235 9.31 22.36 6.05
CA GLN A 235 8.54 23.21 5.15
C GLN A 235 7.56 22.43 4.29
N LEU A 236 7.96 21.29 3.74
CA LEU A 236 7.10 20.44 2.91
C LEU A 236 5.92 19.88 3.71
N PHE A 237 6.13 19.56 4.98
CA PHE A 237 5.05 19.11 5.88
C PHE A 237 4.04 20.24 6.15
N ASP A 238 4.53 21.46 6.33
CA ASP A 238 3.68 22.63 6.59
C ASP A 238 2.86 23.04 5.34
N TYR A 239 3.38 22.76 4.13
CA TYR A 239 2.71 23.07 2.86
C TYR A 239 1.91 21.91 2.27
N LEU A 240 1.88 20.73 2.91
CA LEU A 240 1.12 19.60 2.41
C LEU A 240 -0.39 19.88 2.47
N PRO A 241 -1.12 19.80 1.34
CA PRO A 241 -2.56 19.99 1.35
C PRO A 241 -3.26 18.95 2.24
N GLN A 242 -4.36 19.34 2.89
CA GLN A 242 -5.14 18.41 3.72
C GLN A 242 -5.74 17.23 2.97
N SER A 243 -5.87 17.31 1.64
CA SER A 243 -6.32 16.20 0.80
C SER A 243 -5.24 15.13 0.62
N SER A 244 -3.96 15.51 0.68
CA SER A 244 -2.82 14.59 0.58
C SER A 244 -2.46 14.05 1.95
N ILE A 245 -2.07 12.79 2.01
CA ILE A 245 -1.71 12.09 3.25
C ILE A 245 -0.23 11.77 3.24
N LEU A 246 0.44 12.02 4.35
CA LEU A 246 1.81 11.58 4.59
C LEU A 246 1.80 10.50 5.66
N ILE A 247 2.36 9.35 5.34
CA ILE A 247 2.62 8.28 6.31
C ILE A 247 4.12 8.05 6.38
N ALA A 248 4.70 8.15 7.56
CA ALA A 248 6.09 7.78 7.81
C ALA A 248 6.14 6.56 8.73
N ALA A 249 7.07 5.65 8.46
CA ALA A 249 7.32 4.50 9.32
C ALA A 249 8.76 4.52 9.83
N THR A 250 8.97 4.17 11.11
CA THR A 250 10.30 4.09 11.71
C THR A 250 10.41 2.95 12.72
N ASN A 251 11.56 2.33 12.78
CA ASN A 251 11.88 1.37 13.83
C ASN A 251 12.50 2.06 15.07
N GLN A 252 12.99 3.29 14.92
CA GLN A 252 13.75 4.03 15.95
C GLN A 252 13.22 5.47 16.07
N LYS A 253 12.09 5.64 16.77
CA LYS A 253 11.47 6.97 16.97
C LYS A 253 12.44 7.99 17.57
N ASP A 254 13.29 7.55 18.48
CA ASP A 254 14.23 8.42 19.19
C ASP A 254 15.34 8.99 18.30
N MET A 255 15.55 8.39 17.11
CA MET A 255 16.49 8.88 16.10
C MET A 255 15.89 9.98 15.22
N VAL A 256 14.59 10.14 15.23
CA VAL A 256 13.88 11.16 14.44
C VAL A 256 13.98 12.51 15.14
N ASP A 257 14.26 13.56 14.37
CA ASP A 257 14.31 14.93 14.87
C ASP A 257 13.01 15.35 15.56
N SER A 258 13.14 15.93 16.76
CA SER A 258 11.99 16.34 17.59
C SER A 258 11.10 17.39 16.91
N ALA A 259 11.65 18.25 16.04
CA ALA A 259 10.86 19.21 15.26
C ALA A 259 10.00 18.50 14.19
N LEU A 260 10.52 17.43 13.58
CA LEU A 260 9.74 16.58 12.66
C LEU A 260 8.65 15.82 13.41
N LEU A 261 8.97 15.25 14.58
CA LEU A 261 7.97 14.52 15.40
C LEU A 261 6.76 15.39 15.76
N ARG A 262 6.98 16.68 16.04
CA ARG A 262 5.90 17.63 16.38
C ARG A 262 5.01 18.01 15.20
N ARG A 263 5.38 17.67 13.97
CA ARG A 263 4.59 17.93 12.75
C ARG A 263 3.66 16.80 12.37
N PHE A 264 3.82 15.63 12.99
CA PHE A 264 2.87 14.55 12.81
C PHE A 264 1.63 14.79 13.65
N ASP A 265 0.46 14.67 13.03
CA ASP A 265 -0.84 14.87 13.69
C ASP A 265 -1.20 13.64 14.53
N VAL A 266 -0.83 12.44 14.05
CA VAL A 266 -1.10 11.16 14.72
C VAL A 266 0.20 10.35 14.83
N ASN A 267 0.44 9.78 16.00
CA ASN A 267 1.59 8.93 16.29
C ASN A 267 1.12 7.58 16.81
N ILE A 268 1.24 6.52 16.01
CA ILE A 268 0.73 5.19 16.33
C ILE A 268 1.89 4.25 16.66
N LYS A 269 1.84 3.67 17.87
CA LYS A 269 2.85 2.73 18.34
C LYS A 269 2.46 1.30 18.01
N PHE A 270 3.33 0.60 17.32
CA PHE A 270 3.22 -0.83 17.05
C PHE A 270 4.07 -1.60 18.05
N ASP A 271 3.47 -2.55 18.75
CA ASP A 271 4.15 -3.41 19.71
C ASP A 271 4.26 -4.86 19.17
N LEU A 272 5.07 -5.67 19.86
CA LEU A 272 5.13 -7.11 19.61
C LEU A 272 3.78 -7.75 19.96
N PRO A 273 3.37 -8.85 19.27
CA PRO A 273 2.08 -9.48 19.52
C PRO A 273 2.00 -10.17 20.89
N ASN A 274 0.83 -10.07 21.51
CA ASN A 274 0.43 -10.90 22.64
C ASN A 274 -0.14 -12.26 22.21
N GLU A 275 -0.56 -13.12 23.15
CA GLU A 275 -1.11 -14.45 22.85
C GLU A 275 -2.39 -14.38 21.96
N GLU A 276 -3.26 -13.40 22.16
CA GLU A 276 -4.48 -13.21 21.40
C GLU A 276 -4.15 -12.89 19.94
N GLN A 277 -3.32 -11.89 19.72
CA GLN A 277 -2.87 -11.46 18.40
C GLN A 277 -2.08 -12.55 17.65
N ILE A 278 -1.29 -13.37 18.35
CA ILE A 278 -0.62 -14.52 17.75
C ILE A 278 -1.66 -15.53 17.26
N ASN A 279 -2.72 -15.80 18.03
CA ASN A 279 -3.80 -16.69 17.59
C ASN A 279 -4.54 -16.12 16.36
N ASP A 280 -4.83 -14.82 16.34
CA ASP A 280 -5.49 -14.17 15.22
C ASP A 280 -4.62 -14.22 13.96
N LEU A 281 -3.31 -13.97 14.09
CA LEU A 281 -2.36 -14.09 13.00
C LEU A 281 -2.27 -15.52 12.46
N VAL A 282 -2.29 -16.51 13.36
CA VAL A 282 -2.32 -17.93 12.97
C VAL A 282 -3.60 -18.25 12.20
N ASN A 283 -4.76 -17.84 12.70
CA ASN A 283 -6.05 -18.07 12.03
C ASN A 283 -6.08 -17.41 10.64
N LEU A 284 -5.63 -16.17 10.54
CA LEU A 284 -5.53 -15.44 9.27
C LEU A 284 -4.59 -16.19 8.28
N THR A 285 -3.42 -16.61 8.75
CA THR A 285 -2.43 -17.31 7.92
C THR A 285 -2.92 -18.68 7.46
N LEU A 286 -3.71 -19.38 8.27
CA LEU A 286 -4.34 -20.65 7.95
C LEU A 286 -5.58 -20.51 7.06
N LYS A 287 -5.87 -19.30 6.58
CA LYS A 287 -7.03 -18.99 5.74
C LYS A 287 -8.34 -19.51 6.35
N ASN A 288 -8.57 -19.18 7.62
CA ASN A 288 -9.78 -19.53 8.37
C ASN A 288 -10.14 -21.02 8.33
N GLY A 289 -9.11 -21.87 8.44
CA GLY A 289 -9.31 -23.32 8.61
C GLY A 289 -9.19 -24.16 7.34
N GLN A 290 -8.78 -23.57 6.21
CA GLN A 290 -8.43 -24.36 5.01
C GLN A 290 -7.20 -25.28 5.25
N ILE A 291 -6.30 -24.84 6.15
CA ILE A 291 -5.11 -25.61 6.58
C ILE A 291 -5.30 -25.88 8.08
N LYS A 292 -5.04 -27.10 8.52
CA LYS A 292 -5.24 -27.52 9.91
C LYS A 292 -3.95 -28.04 10.54
N PHE A 293 -3.88 -27.93 11.86
CA PHE A 293 -2.85 -28.61 12.64
C PHE A 293 -3.20 -30.06 12.87
N THR A 294 -2.18 -30.93 13.00
CA THR A 294 -2.35 -32.36 13.28
C THR A 294 -3.01 -32.60 14.64
N SER A 295 -2.76 -31.73 15.63
CA SER A 295 -3.32 -31.82 16.99
C SER A 295 -3.71 -30.42 17.49
N LYS A 296 -4.84 -30.31 18.20
CA LYS A 296 -5.29 -29.06 18.80
C LYS A 296 -4.57 -28.71 20.12
N THR A 297 -4.13 -29.70 20.85
CA THR A 297 -3.66 -29.56 22.24
C THR A 297 -2.36 -28.78 22.40
N PRO A 298 -1.34 -28.90 21.54
CA PRO A 298 -0.08 -28.18 21.70
C PRO A 298 -0.09 -26.75 21.17
N ILE A 299 -1.13 -26.26 20.48
CA ILE A 299 -1.12 -24.91 19.86
C ILE A 299 -0.90 -23.83 20.90
N LYS A 300 -1.59 -23.88 22.04
CA LYS A 300 -1.42 -22.91 23.13
C LYS A 300 0.01 -22.84 23.65
N SER A 301 0.71 -23.99 23.73
CA SER A 301 2.10 -24.02 24.18
C SER A 301 3.05 -23.43 23.13
N ILE A 302 2.73 -23.56 21.84
CA ILE A 302 3.52 -23.00 20.74
C ILE A 302 3.28 -21.48 20.66
N VAL A 303 2.04 -21.02 20.84
CA VAL A 303 1.71 -19.60 20.94
C VAL A 303 2.50 -18.93 22.06
N LYS A 304 2.55 -19.55 23.26
CA LYS A 304 3.40 -19.06 24.36
C LYS A 304 4.88 -19.06 24.01
N ALA A 305 5.33 -20.09 23.29
CA ALA A 305 6.71 -20.16 22.83
C ALA A 305 7.03 -19.07 21.80
N ALA A 306 6.05 -18.56 21.03
CA ALA A 306 6.21 -17.50 20.05
C ALA A 306 6.22 -16.09 20.62
N LEU A 307 5.84 -15.90 21.90
CA LEU A 307 5.91 -14.59 22.56
C LEU A 307 7.32 -14.00 22.47
N GLY A 308 7.39 -12.69 22.19
CA GLY A 308 8.64 -11.96 21.98
C GLY A 308 9.16 -11.99 20.54
N LEU A 309 8.51 -12.72 19.63
CA LEU A 309 8.77 -12.64 18.19
C LEU A 309 7.85 -11.59 17.54
N SER A 310 8.32 -10.99 16.45
CA SER A 310 7.47 -10.09 15.64
C SER A 310 6.40 -10.88 14.86
N TYR A 311 5.34 -10.19 14.42
CA TYR A 311 4.32 -10.79 13.55
C TYR A 311 4.92 -11.42 12.29
N TYR A 312 5.90 -10.74 11.68
CA TYR A 312 6.61 -11.25 10.51
C TYR A 312 7.34 -12.57 10.80
N SER A 313 8.09 -12.65 11.90
CA SER A 313 8.83 -13.86 12.28
C SER A 313 7.89 -15.04 12.56
N ILE A 314 6.78 -14.79 13.25
CA ILE A 314 5.75 -15.81 13.52
C ILE A 314 5.14 -16.30 12.21
N GLN A 315 4.70 -15.38 11.34
CA GLN A 315 4.10 -15.73 10.06
C GLN A 315 5.07 -16.48 9.14
N LYS A 316 6.34 -16.04 9.06
CA LYS A 316 7.41 -16.67 8.29
C LYS A 316 7.61 -18.13 8.72
N THR A 317 7.69 -18.38 10.04
CA THR A 317 7.87 -19.75 10.57
C THR A 317 6.66 -20.63 10.28
N LEU A 318 5.43 -20.08 10.42
CA LEU A 318 4.19 -20.81 10.13
C LEU A 318 4.06 -21.14 8.64
N ILE A 319 4.30 -20.18 7.75
CA ILE A 319 4.31 -20.40 6.30
C ILE A 319 5.34 -21.46 5.91
N THR A 320 6.52 -21.45 6.55
CA THR A 320 7.57 -22.46 6.32
C THR A 320 7.09 -23.85 6.75
N ALA A 321 6.39 -23.96 7.89
CA ALA A 321 5.81 -25.22 8.34
C ALA A 321 4.73 -25.72 7.37
N ILE A 322 3.89 -24.81 6.85
CA ILE A 322 2.88 -25.14 5.83
C ILE A 322 3.54 -25.69 4.55
N LYS A 323 4.55 -24.99 4.03
CA LYS A 323 5.27 -25.42 2.82
C LYS A 323 5.88 -26.82 3.00
N ARG A 324 6.52 -27.10 4.13
CA ARG A 324 7.08 -28.43 4.44
C ARG A 324 6.00 -29.51 4.48
N SER A 325 4.83 -29.21 5.05
CA SER A 325 3.71 -30.13 5.08
C SER A 325 3.18 -30.45 3.67
N ILE A 326 3.03 -29.44 2.83
CA ILE A 326 2.59 -29.61 1.43
C ILE A 326 3.57 -30.53 0.67
N PHE A 327 4.87 -30.26 0.75
CA PHE A 327 5.88 -31.07 0.06
C PHE A 327 5.91 -32.51 0.55
N ASN A 328 5.77 -32.73 1.86
CA ASN A 328 5.68 -34.07 2.42
C ASN A 328 4.44 -34.85 1.92
N ASN A 329 3.30 -34.19 1.76
CA ASN A 329 2.09 -34.79 1.23
C ASN A 329 2.20 -35.10 -0.27
N MET A 330 2.84 -34.23 -1.05
CA MET A 330 3.14 -34.49 -2.47
C MET A 330 4.03 -35.73 -2.64
N ALA A 331 5.06 -35.85 -1.83
CA ALA A 331 5.95 -37.03 -1.87
C ALA A 331 5.20 -38.36 -1.56
N LYS A 332 4.16 -38.31 -0.73
CA LYS A 332 3.31 -39.47 -0.38
C LYS A 332 2.14 -39.69 -1.34
N LYS A 333 2.00 -38.89 -2.43
CA LYS A 333 0.88 -38.92 -3.37
C LYS A 333 -0.51 -38.81 -2.68
N SER A 334 -0.57 -38.15 -1.54
CA SER A 334 -1.79 -38.03 -0.75
C SER A 334 -2.62 -36.83 -1.25
N VAL A 335 -3.91 -37.02 -1.51
CA VAL A 335 -4.87 -36.00 -1.90
C VAL A 335 -5.45 -35.26 -0.67
N ALA A 336 -5.05 -35.65 0.54
CA ALA A 336 -5.55 -35.06 1.78
C ALA A 336 -5.11 -33.60 1.93
N LEU A 337 -5.97 -32.78 2.57
CA LEU A 337 -5.63 -31.40 2.95
C LEU A 337 -4.32 -31.37 3.76
N PRO A 338 -3.44 -30.42 3.50
CA PRO A 338 -2.16 -30.34 4.20
C PRO A 338 -2.41 -30.09 5.70
N THR A 339 -1.81 -30.94 6.53
CA THR A 339 -1.85 -30.81 7.99
C THR A 339 -0.48 -30.44 8.52
N ILE A 340 -0.42 -29.40 9.35
CA ILE A 340 0.85 -28.91 9.91
C ILE A 340 1.20 -29.78 11.13
N ASP A 341 2.43 -30.31 11.14
CA ASP A 341 2.98 -30.95 12.35
C ASP A 341 3.40 -29.86 13.35
N ASN A 342 2.76 -29.88 14.50
CA ASN A 342 2.98 -28.94 15.60
C ASN A 342 4.45 -28.94 16.07
N LYS A 343 5.14 -30.10 16.04
CA LYS A 343 6.56 -30.19 16.41
C LYS A 343 7.45 -29.44 15.42
N VAL A 344 7.13 -29.51 14.13
CA VAL A 344 7.88 -28.79 13.09
C VAL A 344 7.75 -27.29 13.28
N TRP A 345 6.54 -26.78 13.50
CA TRP A 345 6.37 -25.35 13.72
C TRP A 345 7.04 -24.87 15.01
N ARG A 346 6.91 -25.61 16.11
CA ARG A 346 7.60 -25.29 17.36
C ARG A 346 9.11 -25.22 17.19
N HIS A 347 9.70 -26.18 16.50
CA HIS A 347 11.14 -26.20 16.22
C HIS A 347 11.58 -24.98 15.39
N LEU A 348 10.80 -24.57 14.40
CA LEU A 348 11.07 -23.37 13.61
C LEU A 348 11.01 -22.09 14.45
N ILE A 349 10.08 -21.98 15.41
CA ILE A 349 10.01 -20.87 16.35
C ILE A 349 11.26 -20.81 17.23
N GLU A 350 11.72 -21.97 17.73
CA GLU A 350 12.92 -22.05 18.56
C GLU A 350 14.19 -21.63 17.79
N ILE A 351 14.30 -22.02 16.52
CA ILE A 351 15.39 -21.58 15.63
C ILE A 351 15.33 -20.06 15.43
N GLU A 352 14.14 -19.51 15.07
CA GLU A 352 13.97 -18.07 14.83
C GLU A 352 14.34 -17.26 16.07
N LYS A 353 13.97 -17.71 17.27
CA LYS A 353 14.38 -17.06 18.53
C LYS A 353 15.88 -17.05 18.74
N LYS A 354 16.56 -18.16 18.48
CA LYS A 354 18.01 -18.24 18.60
C LYS A 354 18.71 -17.29 17.65
N THR A 355 18.21 -17.18 16.41
CA THR A 355 18.77 -16.27 15.40
C THR A 355 18.62 -14.80 15.77
N LEU A 356 17.57 -14.42 16.54
CA LEU A 356 17.37 -13.04 16.98
C LEU A 356 18.19 -12.68 18.23
N LEU A 357 18.72 -13.70 18.95
CA LEU A 357 19.55 -13.50 20.15
C LEU A 357 21.06 -13.57 19.86
N SER A 358 21.43 -14.05 18.65
CA SER A 358 22.81 -14.05 18.12
C SER A 358 23.11 -12.74 17.36
#